data_f0110ff2f67c7847716d380f32cd47a9
#
_entry.id   f0110ff2f67c7847716d380f32cd47a9
#
_cell.length_a   1.000
_cell.length_b   1.000
_cell.length_c   1.000
_cell.angle_alpha   90.00
_cell.angle_beta   90.00
_cell.angle_gamma   90.00
#
_symmetry.space_group_name_H-M   'P 1'
#
loop_
_entity.id
_entity.type
_entity.pdbx_description
1 polymer ?
#
loop_
_entity_poly.entity_id
_entity_poly.type
_entity_poly.pdbx_seq_one_letter_code
_entity_poly.pdbx_strand_id
1 'polypeptide(L)'
;MDIIFFLNEAVLEGQHYTWSSVLLILIIVGCLLSGIIHWWQSANALCTSIFITQVALLIVFYIVNVKEQASLLMSGTLLIWVLYLLIESHKMAYIDDLTQINSRRALNEKLLALPKNYIVVMADIDHFKKFNDTYGHDMGDSVLYRVAQELAKVEQGGKVFRYGGEEFTILFFNKQWSDIEDSLEHLRESVQNMKVSVFDVKKGTQKNVQVTVSMGACESQSSTDSEQIFKFADDALYKAKRNGRNRIELKK
;
A
#
# COMPACT_ATOMS: atom_id res chain seq x y z
N MET A 1 14.27 5.93 -46.14
CA MET A 1 13.56 4.96 -47.00
C MET A 1 12.13 4.92 -46.51
N ASP A 2 11.27 5.59 -47.25
CA ASP A 2 9.99 6.08 -46.76
C ASP A 2 8.98 4.97 -46.51
N ILE A 3 8.33 4.99 -45.37
CA ILE A 3 7.16 4.13 -45.01
C ILE A 3 6.11 4.18 -46.11
N ILE A 4 5.96 5.32 -46.77
CA ILE A 4 5.05 5.53 -47.93
C ILE A 4 5.45 4.69 -49.14
N PHE A 5 6.74 4.48 -49.40
CA PHE A 5 7.25 3.64 -50.47
C PHE A 5 6.93 2.16 -50.23
N PHE A 6 7.11 1.70 -48.99
CA PHE A 6 6.79 0.32 -48.58
C PHE A 6 5.27 0.02 -48.66
N LEU A 7 4.44 0.98 -48.26
CA LEU A 7 2.98 0.86 -48.41
C LEU A 7 2.52 0.85 -49.84
N ASN A 8 3.17 1.58 -50.72
CA ASN A 8 2.84 1.61 -52.16
C ASN A 8 3.25 0.30 -52.85
N GLU A 9 4.39 -0.31 -52.59
CA GLU A 9 4.77 -1.60 -53.14
C GLU A 9 3.83 -2.71 -52.67
N ALA A 10 3.44 -2.73 -51.39
CA ALA A 10 2.51 -3.71 -50.84
C ALA A 10 1.09 -3.62 -51.47
N VAL A 11 0.68 -2.44 -51.90
CA VAL A 11 -0.59 -2.21 -52.64
C VAL A 11 -0.49 -2.68 -54.09
N LEU A 12 0.68 -2.52 -54.74
CA LEU A 12 0.91 -2.93 -56.14
C LEU A 12 1.04 -4.46 -56.31
N GLU A 13 1.47 -5.19 -55.26
CA GLU A 13 1.56 -6.65 -55.27
C GLU A 13 0.23 -7.37 -55.00
N GLY A 14 -0.90 -6.65 -54.88
CA GLY A 14 -2.23 -7.25 -54.71
C GLY A 14 -2.44 -7.94 -53.34
N GLN A 15 -1.61 -7.64 -52.36
CA GLN A 15 -1.85 -8.08 -50.99
C GLN A 15 -3.02 -7.30 -50.40
N HIS A 16 -4.19 -7.90 -50.38
CA HIS A 16 -5.34 -7.35 -49.68
C HIS A 16 -5.08 -7.39 -48.17
N TYR A 17 -4.71 -6.25 -47.61
CA TYR A 17 -4.76 -6.09 -46.14
C TYR A 17 -6.22 -6.26 -45.71
N THR A 18 -6.50 -7.35 -45.03
CA THR A 18 -7.82 -7.56 -44.47
C THR A 18 -8.01 -6.55 -43.33
N TRP A 19 -9.24 -6.10 -43.10
CA TRP A 19 -9.59 -5.23 -41.98
C TRP A 19 -9.05 -5.75 -40.65
N SER A 20 -8.86 -7.07 -40.53
CA SER A 20 -8.23 -7.73 -39.37
C SER A 20 -6.76 -7.33 -39.18
N SER A 21 -5.99 -7.14 -40.25
CA SER A 21 -4.59 -6.72 -40.17
C SER A 21 -4.45 -5.26 -39.69
N VAL A 22 -5.32 -4.38 -40.20
CA VAL A 22 -5.35 -2.96 -39.78
C VAL A 22 -5.77 -2.83 -38.31
N LEU A 23 -6.78 -3.60 -37.87
CA LEU A 23 -7.23 -3.62 -36.50
C LEU A 23 -6.12 -4.13 -35.55
N LEU A 24 -5.38 -5.16 -35.95
CA LEU A 24 -4.24 -5.70 -35.19
C LEU A 24 -3.14 -4.64 -35.04
N ILE A 25 -2.79 -3.91 -36.08
CA ILE A 25 -1.81 -2.82 -36.01
C ILE A 25 -2.27 -1.72 -35.06
N LEU A 26 -3.53 -1.32 -35.09
CA LEU A 26 -4.09 -0.31 -34.22
C LEU A 26 -4.06 -0.77 -32.74
N ILE A 27 -4.37 -2.03 -32.45
CA ILE A 27 -4.26 -2.61 -31.10
C ILE A 27 -2.82 -2.60 -30.61
N ILE A 28 -1.87 -3.02 -31.44
CA ILE A 28 -0.43 -3.02 -31.10
C ILE A 28 0.06 -1.61 -30.80
N VAL A 29 -0.27 -0.63 -31.64
CA VAL A 29 0.10 0.77 -31.43
C VAL A 29 -0.54 1.32 -30.14
N GLY A 30 -1.81 1.01 -29.89
CA GLY A 30 -2.50 1.39 -28.66
C GLY A 30 -1.84 0.81 -27.40
N CYS A 31 -1.47 -0.46 -27.43
CA CYS A 31 -0.74 -1.12 -26.32
C CYS A 31 0.65 -0.49 -26.09
N LEU A 32 1.39 -0.17 -27.16
CA LEU A 32 2.70 0.49 -27.04
C LEU A 32 2.57 1.90 -26.44
N LEU A 33 1.60 2.68 -26.92
CA LEU A 33 1.35 4.03 -26.38
C LEU A 33 0.94 3.98 -24.90
N SER A 34 0.05 3.07 -24.53
CA SER A 34 -0.34 2.89 -23.12
C SER A 34 0.85 2.47 -22.26
N GLY A 35 1.72 1.59 -22.76
CA GLY A 35 2.93 1.17 -22.08
C GLY A 35 3.93 2.33 -21.86
N ILE A 36 4.11 3.19 -22.85
CA ILE A 36 4.97 4.38 -22.75
C ILE A 36 4.41 5.38 -21.73
N ILE A 37 3.11 5.64 -21.75
CA ILE A 37 2.45 6.55 -20.82
C ILE A 37 2.60 6.02 -19.39
N HIS A 38 2.38 4.73 -19.17
CA HIS A 38 2.48 4.11 -17.88
C HIS A 38 3.93 4.05 -17.35
N TRP A 39 4.89 3.80 -18.25
CA TRP A 39 6.32 3.87 -17.90
C TRP A 39 6.74 5.28 -17.46
N TRP A 40 6.21 6.32 -18.12
CA TRP A 40 6.51 7.70 -17.76
C TRP A 40 5.90 8.11 -16.39
N GLN A 41 4.73 7.59 -16.08
CA GLN A 41 4.01 7.93 -14.84
C GLN A 41 4.50 7.17 -13.61
N SER A 42 4.97 5.95 -13.74
CA SER A 42 5.21 5.06 -12.60
C SER A 42 6.61 4.50 -12.45
N ALA A 43 7.58 4.80 -13.33
CA ALA A 43 9.02 4.40 -13.29
C ALA A 43 9.39 3.10 -12.50
N ASN A 44 8.42 2.20 -12.28
CA ASN A 44 8.61 0.96 -11.54
C ASN A 44 9.34 -0.07 -12.41
N ALA A 45 10.34 -0.76 -11.82
CA ALA A 45 11.15 -1.76 -12.50
C ALA A 45 10.32 -2.87 -13.18
N LEU A 46 9.16 -3.22 -12.61
CA LEU A 46 8.22 -4.20 -13.15
C LEU A 46 7.52 -3.70 -14.43
N CYS A 47 7.03 -2.48 -14.45
CA CYS A 47 6.40 -1.89 -15.65
C CYS A 47 7.39 -1.77 -16.80
N THR A 48 8.64 -1.42 -16.50
CA THR A 48 9.73 -1.35 -17.48
C THR A 48 10.04 -2.74 -18.06
N SER A 49 10.11 -3.77 -17.23
CA SER A 49 10.38 -5.14 -17.70
C SER A 49 9.25 -5.71 -18.56
N ILE A 50 8.00 -5.45 -18.22
CA ILE A 50 6.84 -5.86 -19.00
C ILE A 50 6.81 -5.15 -20.37
N PHE A 51 7.09 -3.84 -20.40
CA PHE A 51 7.17 -3.07 -21.64
C PHE A 51 8.29 -3.59 -22.55
N ILE A 52 9.49 -3.84 -22.01
CA ILE A 52 10.61 -4.41 -22.75
C ILE A 52 10.26 -5.79 -23.30
N THR A 53 9.59 -6.63 -22.53
CA THR A 53 9.16 -7.98 -22.96
C THR A 53 8.14 -7.91 -24.09
N GLN A 54 7.19 -6.97 -24.05
CA GLN A 54 6.23 -6.75 -25.14
C GLN A 54 6.91 -6.31 -26.44
N VAL A 55 7.83 -5.34 -26.35
CA VAL A 55 8.59 -4.87 -27.52
C VAL A 55 9.43 -6.00 -28.09
N ALA A 56 10.10 -6.79 -27.27
CA ALA A 56 10.89 -7.95 -27.71
C ALA A 56 10.01 -9.00 -28.42
N LEU A 57 8.83 -9.30 -27.90
CA LEU A 57 7.88 -10.24 -28.51
C LEU A 57 7.34 -9.74 -29.86
N LEU A 58 7.07 -8.44 -30.00
CA LEU A 58 6.66 -7.85 -31.27
C LEU A 58 7.78 -7.95 -32.33
N ILE A 59 9.02 -7.73 -31.94
CA ILE A 59 10.21 -7.87 -32.81
C ILE A 59 10.34 -9.34 -33.24
N VAL A 60 10.25 -10.30 -32.33
CA VAL A 60 10.31 -11.74 -32.64
C VAL A 60 9.17 -12.14 -33.59
N PHE A 61 7.95 -11.67 -33.33
CA PHE A 61 6.80 -11.93 -34.20
C PHE A 61 7.02 -11.41 -35.64
N TYR A 62 7.60 -10.24 -35.77
CA TYR A 62 7.91 -9.64 -37.09
C TYR A 62 9.02 -10.39 -37.82
N ILE A 63 10.05 -10.86 -37.13
CA ILE A 63 11.22 -11.53 -37.74
C ILE A 63 10.92 -12.99 -38.12
N VAL A 64 10.17 -13.73 -37.28
CA VAL A 64 10.08 -15.20 -37.39
C VAL A 64 8.93 -15.67 -38.26
N ASN A 65 7.94 -14.83 -38.59
CA ASN A 65 6.78 -15.14 -39.46
C ASN A 65 6.09 -16.50 -39.18
N VAL A 66 6.09 -16.96 -37.93
CA VAL A 66 5.61 -18.30 -37.51
C VAL A 66 4.23 -18.17 -36.89
N LYS A 67 3.16 -18.49 -37.65
CA LYS A 67 1.77 -18.31 -37.21
C LYS A 67 1.37 -19.14 -35.98
N GLU A 68 1.88 -20.35 -35.82
CA GLU A 68 1.49 -21.26 -34.72
C GLU A 68 2.18 -20.92 -33.38
N GLN A 69 3.45 -20.53 -33.40
CA GLN A 69 4.20 -20.15 -32.21
C GLN A 69 3.78 -18.77 -31.67
N ALA A 70 3.26 -17.90 -32.53
CA ALA A 70 2.76 -16.59 -32.15
C ALA A 70 1.59 -16.66 -31.17
N SER A 71 0.69 -17.63 -31.31
CA SER A 71 -0.45 -17.78 -30.38
C SER A 71 -0.02 -18.17 -28.99
N LEU A 72 1.01 -19.04 -28.85
CA LEU A 72 1.58 -19.44 -27.56
C LEU A 72 2.31 -18.26 -26.89
N LEU A 73 3.06 -17.48 -27.65
CA LEU A 73 3.74 -16.29 -27.13
C LEU A 73 2.75 -15.21 -26.68
N MET A 74 1.69 -14.97 -27.45
CA MET A 74 0.64 -14.02 -27.05
C MET A 74 -0.14 -14.48 -25.83
N SER A 75 -0.46 -15.77 -25.72
CA SER A 75 -1.12 -16.31 -24.51
C SER A 75 -0.23 -16.22 -23.28
N GLY A 76 1.07 -16.47 -23.42
CA GLY A 76 2.05 -16.31 -22.34
C GLY A 76 2.16 -14.88 -21.85
N THR A 77 2.23 -13.90 -22.76
CA THR A 77 2.25 -12.47 -22.37
C THR A 77 0.95 -12.03 -21.73
N LEU A 78 -0.20 -12.46 -22.22
CA LEU A 78 -1.49 -12.18 -21.61
C LEU A 78 -1.54 -12.73 -20.17
N LEU A 79 -1.07 -13.95 -19.95
CA LEU A 79 -1.00 -14.56 -18.62
C LEU A 79 -0.12 -13.72 -17.67
N ILE A 80 1.06 -13.29 -18.12
CA ILE A 80 1.95 -12.43 -17.30
C ILE A 80 1.24 -11.11 -16.94
N TRP A 81 0.52 -10.50 -17.87
CA TRP A 81 -0.26 -9.29 -17.61
C TRP A 81 -1.37 -9.50 -16.58
N VAL A 82 -2.11 -10.60 -16.70
CA VAL A 82 -3.16 -10.95 -15.75
C VAL A 82 -2.57 -11.16 -14.35
N LEU A 83 -1.46 -11.89 -14.24
CA LEU A 83 -0.78 -12.10 -12.97
C LEU A 83 -0.26 -10.78 -12.37
N TYR A 84 0.31 -9.90 -13.19
CA TYR A 84 0.74 -8.58 -12.75
C TYR A 84 -0.43 -7.75 -12.20
N LEU A 85 -1.54 -7.67 -12.94
CA LEU A 85 -2.73 -6.94 -12.51
C LEU A 85 -3.32 -7.51 -11.22
N LEU A 86 -3.30 -8.83 -11.04
CA LEU A 86 -3.75 -9.47 -9.80
C LEU A 86 -2.84 -9.09 -8.62
N ILE A 87 -1.52 -9.10 -8.80
CA ILE A 87 -0.56 -8.73 -7.76
C ILE A 87 -0.73 -7.25 -7.38
N GLU A 88 -0.84 -6.37 -8.37
CA GLU A 88 -0.98 -4.93 -8.14
C GLU A 88 -2.35 -4.60 -7.49
N SER A 89 -3.42 -5.23 -7.96
CA SER A 89 -4.75 -5.13 -7.34
C SER A 89 -4.73 -5.62 -5.89
N HIS A 90 -3.99 -6.71 -5.60
CA HIS A 90 -3.82 -7.19 -4.24
C HIS A 90 -3.07 -6.17 -3.38
N LYS A 91 -1.96 -5.61 -3.86
CA LYS A 91 -1.23 -4.57 -3.13
C LYS A 91 -2.11 -3.37 -2.80
N MET A 92 -2.80 -2.80 -3.79
CA MET A 92 -3.72 -1.66 -3.60
C MET A 92 -4.83 -1.97 -2.60
N ALA A 93 -5.23 -3.23 -2.45
CA ALA A 93 -6.27 -3.62 -1.49
C ALA A 93 -5.74 -3.76 -0.05
N TYR A 94 -4.49 -4.18 0.14
CA TYR A 94 -3.95 -4.60 1.43
C TYR A 94 -2.90 -3.67 2.04
N ILE A 95 -2.39 -2.72 1.26
CA ILE A 95 -1.49 -1.67 1.74
C ILE A 95 -2.23 -0.33 1.69
N ASP A 96 -2.08 0.47 2.72
CA ASP A 96 -2.61 1.83 2.77
C ASP A 96 -1.72 2.78 1.97
N ASP A 97 -2.29 3.49 1.00
CA ASP A 97 -1.55 4.32 0.05
C ASP A 97 -0.77 5.46 0.72
N LEU A 98 -1.32 6.05 1.77
CA LEU A 98 -0.69 7.16 2.47
C LEU A 98 0.43 6.69 3.40
N THR A 99 0.12 5.69 4.22
CA THR A 99 1.03 5.27 5.30
C THR A 99 1.97 4.13 4.91
N GLN A 100 1.71 3.44 3.79
CA GLN A 100 2.49 2.30 3.27
C GLN A 100 2.62 1.12 4.26
N ILE A 101 1.76 1.05 5.27
CA ILE A 101 1.58 -0.11 6.14
C ILE A 101 0.32 -0.90 5.72
N ASN A 102 0.04 -2.01 6.40
CA ASN A 102 -1.16 -2.78 6.08
C ASN A 102 -2.43 -1.96 6.29
N SER A 103 -3.37 -2.08 5.35
CA SER A 103 -4.66 -1.40 5.37
C SER A 103 -5.65 -2.06 6.34
N ARG A 104 -6.79 -1.40 6.59
CA ARG A 104 -7.94 -1.97 7.31
C ARG A 104 -8.45 -3.26 6.67
N ARG A 105 -8.36 -3.39 5.34
CA ARG A 105 -8.76 -4.62 4.65
C ARG A 105 -7.85 -5.79 5.03
N ALA A 106 -6.54 -5.54 5.09
CA ALA A 106 -5.58 -6.53 5.57
C ALA A 106 -5.85 -6.96 7.02
N LEU A 107 -6.24 -6.01 7.89
CA LEU A 107 -6.66 -6.31 9.25
C LEU A 107 -7.88 -7.25 9.26
N ASN A 108 -8.94 -6.90 8.54
CA ASN A 108 -10.17 -7.68 8.50
C ASN A 108 -9.93 -9.12 8.05
N GLU A 109 -9.03 -9.34 7.09
CA GLU A 109 -8.65 -10.69 6.67
C GLU A 109 -7.92 -11.46 7.78
N LYS A 110 -7.02 -10.79 8.52
CA LYS A 110 -6.33 -11.41 9.66
C LYS A 110 -7.29 -11.81 10.77
N LEU A 111 -8.38 -11.05 10.97
CA LEU A 111 -9.41 -11.35 11.97
C LEU A 111 -10.21 -12.62 11.66
N LEU A 112 -10.27 -13.05 10.39
CA LEU A 112 -10.94 -14.30 10.01
C LEU A 112 -10.18 -15.55 10.46
N ALA A 113 -8.87 -15.44 10.74
CA ALA A 113 -7.98 -16.56 11.08
C ALA A 113 -7.15 -16.26 12.34
N LEU A 114 -7.81 -15.75 13.39
CA LEU A 114 -7.14 -15.48 14.66
C LEU A 114 -6.80 -16.78 15.42
N PRO A 115 -5.61 -16.89 16.02
CA PRO A 115 -5.32 -17.95 16.98
C PRO A 115 -6.14 -17.76 18.28
N LYS A 116 -6.12 -18.74 19.16
CA LYS A 116 -6.83 -18.63 20.45
C LYS A 116 -6.28 -17.50 21.33
N ASN A 117 -4.96 -17.30 21.31
CA ASN A 117 -4.30 -16.28 22.09
C ASN A 117 -3.77 -15.17 21.17
N TYR A 118 -4.27 -13.99 21.34
CA TYR A 118 -3.82 -12.79 20.62
C TYR A 118 -4.05 -11.55 21.49
N ILE A 119 -3.37 -10.46 21.15
CA ILE A 119 -3.56 -9.16 21.78
C ILE A 119 -3.92 -8.16 20.69
N VAL A 120 -4.92 -7.35 20.95
CA VAL A 120 -5.30 -6.20 20.13
C VAL A 120 -4.84 -4.95 20.84
N VAL A 121 -4.12 -4.10 20.13
CA VAL A 121 -3.77 -2.75 20.59
C VAL A 121 -4.33 -1.74 19.61
N MET A 122 -5.23 -0.89 20.08
CA MET A 122 -5.69 0.28 19.35
C MET A 122 -4.81 1.46 19.68
N ALA A 123 -4.32 2.18 18.68
CA ALA A 123 -3.47 3.36 18.85
C ALA A 123 -4.04 4.53 18.06
N ASP A 124 -3.85 5.74 18.56
CA ASP A 124 -4.35 6.97 17.94
C ASP A 124 -3.38 8.12 18.20
N ILE A 125 -3.20 8.99 17.19
CA ILE A 125 -2.30 10.16 17.30
C ILE A 125 -2.97 11.24 18.14
N ASP A 126 -2.34 11.60 19.22
CA ASP A 126 -2.86 12.59 20.15
C ASP A 126 -2.98 13.97 19.50
N HIS A 127 -4.18 14.57 19.64
CA HIS A 127 -4.48 15.92 19.15
C HIS A 127 -4.29 16.12 17.62
N PHE A 128 -4.41 15.06 16.81
CA PHE A 128 -4.15 15.10 15.38
C PHE A 128 -5.05 16.10 14.63
N LYS A 129 -6.33 16.18 14.98
CA LYS A 129 -7.23 17.20 14.42
C LYS A 129 -6.70 18.61 14.65
N LYS A 130 -6.27 18.93 15.89
CA LYS A 130 -5.69 20.26 16.21
C LYS A 130 -4.39 20.52 15.45
N PHE A 131 -3.60 19.46 15.21
CA PHE A 131 -2.41 19.54 14.39
C PHE A 131 -2.77 19.94 12.94
N ASN A 132 -3.74 19.25 12.32
CA ASN A 132 -4.23 19.57 10.97
C ASN A 132 -4.80 20.98 10.87
N ASP A 133 -5.61 21.39 11.85
CA ASP A 133 -6.18 22.74 11.90
C ASP A 133 -5.10 23.84 12.01
N THR A 134 -3.92 23.50 12.55
CA THR A 134 -2.82 24.44 12.75
C THR A 134 -1.83 24.47 11.60
N TYR A 135 -1.49 23.31 11.03
CA TYR A 135 -0.39 23.15 10.07
C TYR A 135 -0.84 22.70 8.68
N GLY A 136 -2.13 22.40 8.50
CA GLY A 136 -2.71 21.93 7.25
C GLY A 136 -2.66 20.41 7.09
N HIS A 137 -3.51 19.91 6.18
CA HIS A 137 -3.67 18.45 5.94
C HIS A 137 -2.42 17.81 5.34
N ASP A 138 -1.68 18.50 4.46
CA ASP A 138 -0.46 17.97 3.87
C ASP A 138 0.61 17.66 4.92
N MET A 139 0.71 18.51 5.95
CA MET A 139 1.60 18.25 7.09
C MET A 139 1.07 17.13 7.98
N GLY A 140 -0.24 17.02 8.12
CA GLY A 140 -0.88 15.89 8.80
C GLY A 140 -0.59 14.57 8.12
N ASP A 141 -0.68 14.51 6.81
CA ASP A 141 -0.35 13.33 6.02
C ASP A 141 1.12 12.91 6.20
N SER A 142 2.03 13.89 6.23
CA SER A 142 3.44 13.66 6.57
C SER A 142 3.63 13.07 7.97
N VAL A 143 2.86 13.53 8.95
CA VAL A 143 2.88 13.00 10.32
C VAL A 143 2.32 11.59 10.37
N LEU A 144 1.17 11.36 9.73
CA LEU A 144 0.57 10.02 9.62
C LEU A 144 1.54 9.00 9.05
N TYR A 145 2.19 9.34 7.94
CA TYR A 145 3.21 8.48 7.33
C TYR A 145 4.34 8.17 8.31
N ARG A 146 4.92 9.20 8.94
CA ARG A 146 6.04 9.01 9.88
C ARG A 146 5.68 8.21 11.11
N VAL A 147 4.52 8.47 11.71
CA VAL A 147 4.01 7.69 12.85
C VAL A 147 3.79 6.24 12.44
N ALA A 148 3.18 6.00 11.29
CA ALA A 148 2.98 4.65 10.77
C ALA A 148 4.32 3.91 10.58
N GLN A 149 5.35 4.58 10.05
CA GLN A 149 6.69 3.99 9.89
C GLN A 149 7.38 3.71 11.24
N GLU A 150 7.16 4.54 12.26
CA GLU A 150 7.64 4.23 13.61
C GLU A 150 6.89 3.05 14.22
N LEU A 151 5.55 3.02 14.12
CA LEU A 151 4.74 1.92 14.59
C LEU A 151 5.09 0.59 13.88
N ALA A 152 5.46 0.64 12.60
CA ALA A 152 5.89 -0.54 11.84
C ALA A 152 7.17 -1.21 12.36
N LYS A 153 7.95 -0.51 13.19
CA LYS A 153 9.14 -1.07 13.86
C LYS A 153 8.81 -1.92 15.09
N VAL A 154 7.51 -2.15 15.36
CA VAL A 154 7.07 -2.97 16.48
C VAL A 154 7.79 -4.31 16.52
N GLU A 155 8.33 -4.66 17.69
CA GLU A 155 9.03 -5.91 17.92
C GLU A 155 8.06 -7.04 18.32
N GLN A 156 8.58 -8.16 18.77
CA GLN A 156 7.83 -9.33 19.26
C GLN A 156 6.85 -9.95 18.25
N GLY A 157 7.01 -9.64 16.94
CA GLY A 157 6.16 -10.15 15.87
C GLY A 157 4.82 -9.43 15.74
N GLY A 158 4.70 -8.22 16.28
CA GLY A 158 3.55 -7.36 16.12
C GLY A 158 3.29 -7.02 14.65
N LYS A 159 2.02 -6.96 14.27
CA LYS A 159 1.59 -6.54 12.93
C LYS A 159 0.77 -5.28 13.01
N VAL A 160 1.22 -4.24 12.33
CA VAL A 160 0.58 -2.92 12.34
C VAL A 160 -0.32 -2.76 11.13
N PHE A 161 -1.48 -2.14 11.36
CA PHE A 161 -2.51 -1.84 10.38
C PHE A 161 -3.00 -0.43 10.57
N ARG A 162 -3.31 0.27 9.49
CA ARG A 162 -4.09 1.51 9.56
C ARG A 162 -5.57 1.14 9.66
N TYR A 163 -6.19 1.50 10.78
CA TYR A 163 -7.61 1.22 11.02
C TYR A 163 -8.51 2.23 10.30
N GLY A 164 -8.14 3.51 10.33
CA GLY A 164 -8.82 4.59 9.62
C GLY A 164 -8.39 5.96 10.16
N GLY A 165 -8.49 7.00 9.35
CA GLY A 165 -8.11 8.35 9.77
C GLY A 165 -6.72 8.41 10.39
N GLU A 166 -6.68 8.68 11.70
CA GLU A 166 -5.48 8.76 12.54
C GLU A 166 -5.29 7.56 13.48
N GLU A 167 -6.10 6.49 13.26
CA GLU A 167 -6.15 5.31 14.11
C GLU A 167 -5.38 4.14 13.51
N PHE A 168 -4.67 3.42 14.35
CA PHE A 168 -3.89 2.23 14.02
C PHE A 168 -4.28 1.06 14.91
N THR A 169 -4.09 -0.15 14.41
CA THR A 169 -4.23 -1.39 15.19
C THR A 169 -2.93 -2.17 15.13
N ILE A 170 -2.50 -2.71 16.26
CA ILE A 170 -1.38 -3.64 16.31
C ILE A 170 -1.92 -4.98 16.82
N LEU A 171 -1.62 -6.05 16.10
CA LEU A 171 -1.98 -7.41 16.48
C LEU A 171 -0.73 -8.20 16.87
N PHE A 172 -0.79 -8.85 18.01
CA PHE A 172 0.21 -9.82 18.44
C PHE A 172 -0.44 -11.19 18.54
N PHE A 173 0.21 -12.22 18.01
CA PHE A 173 -0.30 -13.58 18.00
C PHE A 173 0.54 -14.46 18.93
N ASN A 174 -0.16 -15.29 19.74
CA ASN A 174 0.47 -16.23 20.67
C ASN A 174 1.46 -15.54 21.64
N LYS A 175 1.10 -14.36 22.11
CA LYS A 175 1.84 -13.57 23.09
C LYS A 175 0.97 -13.26 24.30
N GLN A 176 1.61 -13.03 25.45
CA GLN A 176 1.01 -12.48 26.64
C GLN A 176 1.40 -11.01 26.81
N TRP A 177 0.67 -10.28 27.63
CA TRP A 177 0.94 -8.86 27.87
C TRP A 177 2.40 -8.62 28.31
N SER A 178 2.90 -9.45 29.24
CA SER A 178 4.29 -9.37 29.73
C SER A 178 5.36 -9.49 28.65
N ASP A 179 5.02 -10.11 27.49
CA ASP A 179 5.98 -10.28 26.39
C ASP A 179 6.12 -9.03 25.53
N ILE A 180 5.10 -8.15 25.56
CA ILE A 180 4.96 -7.03 24.61
C ILE A 180 4.94 -5.66 25.27
N GLU A 181 4.73 -5.56 26.59
CA GLU A 181 4.58 -4.29 27.32
C GLU A 181 5.77 -3.36 27.10
N ASP A 182 6.98 -3.85 27.29
CA ASP A 182 8.21 -3.06 27.10
C ASP A 182 8.37 -2.63 25.63
N SER A 183 8.06 -3.51 24.68
CA SER A 183 8.11 -3.20 23.25
C SER A 183 7.12 -2.10 22.87
N LEU A 184 5.92 -2.12 23.41
CA LEU A 184 4.92 -1.08 23.17
C LEU A 184 5.31 0.26 23.82
N GLU A 185 5.91 0.22 25.02
CA GLU A 185 6.37 1.44 25.66
C GLU A 185 7.54 2.07 24.89
N HIS A 186 8.51 1.27 24.44
CA HIS A 186 9.57 1.75 23.54
C HIS A 186 9.01 2.37 22.27
N LEU A 187 7.96 1.76 21.71
CA LEU A 187 7.31 2.26 20.50
C LEU A 187 6.63 3.62 20.75
N ARG A 188 5.90 3.76 21.86
CA ARG A 188 5.29 5.02 22.28
C ARG A 188 6.36 6.12 22.46
N GLU A 189 7.46 5.79 23.15
CA GLU A 189 8.57 6.72 23.35
C GLU A 189 9.27 7.09 22.03
N SER A 190 9.42 6.15 21.11
CA SER A 190 9.99 6.40 19.78
C SER A 190 9.16 7.44 19.02
N VAL A 191 7.83 7.30 19.02
CA VAL A 191 6.93 8.29 18.43
C VAL A 191 7.05 9.64 19.15
N GLN A 192 7.06 9.65 20.46
CA GLN A 192 7.22 10.88 21.26
C GLN A 192 8.53 11.61 20.95
N ASN A 193 9.62 10.88 20.73
CA ASN A 193 10.95 11.44 20.47
C ASN A 193 11.17 11.80 19.01
N MET A 194 10.23 11.47 18.12
CA MET A 194 10.27 11.78 16.71
C MET A 194 10.19 13.30 16.48
N LYS A 195 11.17 13.86 15.78
CA LYS A 195 11.18 15.28 15.42
C LYS A 195 10.40 15.48 14.11
N VAL A 196 9.28 16.17 14.18
CA VAL A 196 8.49 16.59 13.01
C VAL A 196 8.80 18.04 12.71
N SER A 197 9.48 18.30 11.59
CA SER A 197 9.77 19.67 11.15
C SER A 197 8.56 20.21 10.40
N VAL A 198 7.96 21.27 10.89
CA VAL A 198 6.81 21.96 10.28
C VAL A 198 7.19 23.40 9.91
N PHE A 199 6.59 23.92 8.84
CA PHE A 199 6.75 25.32 8.46
C PHE A 199 5.63 26.14 9.10
N ASP A 200 5.99 27.04 10.01
CA ASP A 200 5.05 28.01 10.59
C ASP A 200 4.82 29.15 9.60
N VAL A 201 3.71 29.08 8.87
CA VAL A 201 3.35 30.08 7.84
C VAL A 201 3.22 31.50 8.44
N LYS A 202 2.82 31.61 9.71
CA LYS A 202 2.65 32.92 10.38
C LYS A 202 3.98 33.57 10.74
N LYS A 203 5.00 32.76 11.01
CA LYS A 203 6.34 33.25 11.43
C LYS A 203 7.39 33.12 10.33
N GLY A 204 7.09 32.46 9.19
CA GLY A 204 8.04 32.24 8.11
C GLY A 204 9.26 31.40 8.49
N THR A 205 9.15 30.56 9.54
CA THR A 205 10.27 29.79 10.10
C THR A 205 9.93 28.31 10.22
N GLN A 206 10.94 27.47 10.09
CA GLN A 206 10.81 26.05 10.42
C GLN A 206 10.81 25.87 11.94
N LYS A 207 9.89 25.02 12.42
CA LYS A 207 9.77 24.66 13.82
C LYS A 207 9.66 23.15 13.95
N ASN A 208 10.35 22.57 14.92
CA ASN A 208 10.14 21.17 15.29
C ASN A 208 8.95 21.09 16.26
N VAL A 209 8.00 20.23 15.95
CA VAL A 209 6.87 19.89 16.81
C VAL A 209 6.97 18.42 17.21
N GLN A 210 6.43 18.11 18.35
CA GLN A 210 6.36 16.76 18.88
C GLN A 210 4.93 16.25 18.72
N VAL A 211 4.77 14.99 18.37
CA VAL A 211 3.51 14.27 18.37
C VAL A 211 3.62 13.07 19.30
N THR A 212 2.51 12.67 19.88
CA THR A 212 2.44 11.50 20.76
C THR A 212 1.31 10.59 20.30
N VAL A 213 1.32 9.37 20.82
CA VAL A 213 0.25 8.39 20.60
C VAL A 213 -0.26 7.88 21.92
N SER A 214 -1.57 7.68 21.99
CA SER A 214 -2.21 6.93 23.07
C SER A 214 -2.52 5.53 22.57
N MET A 215 -2.39 4.53 23.44
CA MET A 215 -2.66 3.14 23.10
C MET A 215 -3.58 2.49 24.12
N GLY A 216 -4.49 1.65 23.64
CA GLY A 216 -5.34 0.81 24.46
C GLY A 216 -5.20 -0.65 24.07
N ALA A 217 -4.90 -1.52 24.98
CA ALA A 217 -4.65 -2.93 24.74
C ALA A 217 -5.71 -3.82 25.40
N CYS A 218 -6.00 -4.96 24.77
CA CYS A 218 -6.80 -6.03 25.36
C CYS A 218 -6.26 -7.39 24.92
N GLU A 219 -6.09 -8.31 25.88
CA GLU A 219 -5.77 -9.71 25.60
C GLU A 219 -7.04 -10.50 25.29
N SER A 220 -6.96 -11.39 24.32
CA SER A 220 -8.05 -12.32 24.03
C SER A 220 -8.23 -13.31 25.19
N GLN A 221 -9.49 -13.56 25.53
CA GLN A 221 -9.89 -14.63 26.45
C GLN A 221 -10.59 -15.74 25.66
N SER A 222 -10.41 -16.98 26.05
CA SER A 222 -10.81 -18.18 25.29
C SER A 222 -12.30 -18.26 24.90
N SER A 223 -13.16 -17.43 25.46
CA SER A 223 -14.61 -17.38 25.22
C SER A 223 -15.13 -16.05 24.66
N THR A 224 -14.24 -15.09 24.39
CA THR A 224 -14.64 -13.73 23.99
C THR A 224 -14.57 -13.58 22.47
N ASP A 225 -15.63 -13.05 21.88
CA ASP A 225 -15.69 -12.73 20.46
C ASP A 225 -14.67 -11.62 20.11
N SER A 226 -14.11 -11.71 18.90
CA SER A 226 -13.12 -10.75 18.41
C SER A 226 -13.64 -9.30 18.43
N GLU A 227 -14.93 -9.08 18.11
CA GLU A 227 -15.54 -7.74 18.18
C GLU A 227 -15.50 -7.16 19.60
N GLN A 228 -15.72 -8.00 20.62
CA GLN A 228 -15.66 -7.56 22.01
C GLN A 228 -14.23 -7.21 22.44
N ILE A 229 -13.24 -7.96 21.98
CA ILE A 229 -11.82 -7.66 22.26
C ILE A 229 -11.42 -6.30 21.65
N PHE A 230 -11.84 -6.03 20.39
CA PHE A 230 -11.63 -4.72 19.78
C PHE A 230 -12.30 -3.60 20.57
N LYS A 231 -13.55 -3.79 20.98
CA LYS A 231 -14.27 -2.82 21.81
C LYS A 231 -13.57 -2.57 23.14
N PHE A 232 -13.04 -3.60 23.78
CA PHE A 232 -12.29 -3.44 25.03
C PHE A 232 -10.96 -2.72 24.85
N ALA A 233 -10.27 -2.96 23.73
CA ALA A 233 -9.06 -2.21 23.38
C ALA A 233 -9.38 -0.72 23.09
N ASP A 234 -10.50 -0.42 22.43
CA ASP A 234 -10.98 0.94 22.20
C ASP A 234 -11.37 1.65 23.51
N ASP A 235 -12.09 0.97 24.42
CA ASP A 235 -12.38 1.48 25.77
C ASP A 235 -11.10 1.81 26.53
N ALA A 236 -10.06 0.97 26.41
CA ALA A 236 -8.76 1.23 27.04
C ALA A 236 -8.07 2.44 26.38
N LEU A 237 -8.11 2.58 25.05
CA LEU A 237 -7.61 3.75 24.33
C LEU A 237 -8.32 5.04 24.77
N TYR A 238 -9.62 4.99 24.91
CA TYR A 238 -10.40 6.12 25.42
C TYR A 238 -9.96 6.51 26.83
N LYS A 239 -9.70 5.52 27.69
CA LYS A 239 -9.16 5.74 29.04
C LYS A 239 -7.77 6.37 28.99
N ALA A 240 -6.87 5.90 28.10
CA ALA A 240 -5.55 6.50 27.90
C ALA A 240 -5.66 7.99 27.53
N LYS A 241 -6.56 8.32 26.59
CA LYS A 241 -6.83 9.71 26.18
C LYS A 241 -7.36 10.57 27.33
N ARG A 242 -8.23 10.03 28.17
CA ARG A 242 -8.76 10.74 29.34
C ARG A 242 -7.75 10.93 30.48
N ASN A 243 -6.86 9.97 30.67
CA ASN A 243 -5.86 9.98 31.74
C ASN A 243 -4.62 10.85 31.41
N GLY A 244 -4.68 11.65 30.34
CA GLY A 244 -3.64 12.62 29.98
C GLY A 244 -2.88 12.30 28.72
N ARG A 245 -3.31 11.29 27.93
CA ARG A 245 -2.69 10.88 26.67
C ARG A 245 -1.26 10.36 26.81
N ASN A 246 -0.61 10.09 25.67
CA ASN A 246 0.79 9.64 25.61
C ASN A 246 1.09 8.49 26.58
N ARG A 247 0.25 7.46 26.55
CA ARG A 247 0.33 6.31 27.46
C ARG A 247 -0.34 5.08 26.88
N ILE A 248 -0.09 3.96 27.52
CA ILE A 248 -0.72 2.68 27.22
C ILE A 248 -1.64 2.33 28.39
N GLU A 249 -2.86 1.91 28.10
CA GLU A 249 -3.79 1.35 29.07
C GLU A 249 -4.15 -0.08 28.67
N LEU A 250 -4.11 -1.00 29.63
CA LEU A 250 -4.53 -2.39 29.43
C LEU A 250 -5.92 -2.59 30.01
N LYS A 251 -6.81 -3.18 29.24
CA LYS A 251 -8.08 -3.72 29.71
C LYS A 251 -7.87 -5.16 30.14
N LYS A 252 -7.99 -5.42 31.44
CA LYS A 252 -8.01 -6.77 32.04
C LYS A 252 -9.41 -7.35 32.00
#